data_05d325d50ce3fee77b5584e4c7bf4316
#
_entry.id   05d325d50ce3fee77b5584e4c7bf4316
#
_cell.length_a   1.000
_cell.length_b   1.000
_cell.length_c   1.000
_cell.angle_alpha   90.00
_cell.angle_beta   90.00
_cell.angle_gamma   90.00
#
_symmetry.space_group_name_H-M   'P 1'
#
loop_
_entity.id
_entity.type
_entity.pdbx_description
1 polymer ?
#
loop_
_entity_poly.entity_id
_entity_poly.type
_entity_poly.pdbx_seq_one_letter_code
_entity_poly.pdbx_strand_id
1 'polypeptide(L)'
;MAASPMSGVVYGANFEGPDSVENTIAEQKAQKKSWRESLAEDGFTFGADYFALGLTSGDGVGGDSVDASSGVARLYGSWHLFGKGTQNSGSLVWKVEHRHAYGDTSPKEFGFIGSDQIGYVGLIAPAFSDQGFRVTDLNWKQKINDGKGTIVVGWQDVTNYADVYALASPWSGFTNLAFSTGSGAMGLPDDGVLALSAGHMLGENFYVVGGIADANGQSDDIFDGFDTAFGSDASYFTTLELGWTASQEQIYTDNFHVTFWDFGDDTRHSNSLAAEGGSGVNFSWSQFMTDQVMPFVRGGFSEGDVALYDKSISVGMGYFGLGKPTNNLGVALNWAEVNGDSFAADAKAISGSTEQWTAEIYYNMQFGDHFQVTPDIQYIKDPAFSNESSAWVFGIRARVFI
;
A
#
# COMPACT_ATOMS: atom_id res chain seq x y z
N MET A 1 -22.26 -5.67 -31.32
CA MET A 1 -23.06 -4.93 -30.34
C MET A 1 -22.03 -4.28 -29.43
N ALA A 2 -21.87 -2.97 -29.51
CA ALA A 2 -20.96 -2.25 -28.63
C ALA A 2 -21.60 -2.26 -27.23
N ALA A 3 -20.90 -2.80 -26.23
CA ALA A 3 -21.30 -2.68 -24.85
C ALA A 3 -21.29 -1.20 -24.49
N SER A 4 -22.41 -0.70 -23.97
CA SER A 4 -22.46 0.65 -23.38
C SER A 4 -21.46 0.70 -22.22
N PRO A 5 -20.70 1.80 -22.06
CA PRO A 5 -19.81 1.94 -20.91
C PRO A 5 -20.68 1.93 -19.66
N MET A 6 -20.36 1.05 -18.73
CA MET A 6 -21.03 1.02 -17.43
C MET A 6 -20.70 2.31 -16.69
N SER A 7 -21.71 3.10 -16.44
CA SER A 7 -21.64 4.24 -15.55
C SER A 7 -21.55 3.73 -14.11
N GLY A 8 -20.38 3.79 -13.49
CA GLY A 8 -20.33 3.53 -12.07
C GLY A 8 -19.02 3.17 -11.43
N VAL A 9 -18.00 2.76 -12.16
CA VAL A 9 -16.66 2.58 -11.59
C VAL A 9 -15.83 3.83 -11.86
N VAL A 10 -15.52 4.59 -10.85
CA VAL A 10 -14.57 5.70 -10.97
C VAL A 10 -13.19 5.10 -10.83
N TYR A 11 -12.47 5.02 -11.95
CA TYR A 11 -11.08 4.55 -11.97
C TYR A 11 -10.16 5.66 -11.47
N GLY A 12 -9.19 5.30 -10.66
CA GLY A 12 -8.17 6.23 -10.20
C GLY A 12 -7.44 6.85 -11.37
N ALA A 13 -7.30 8.16 -11.35
CA ALA A 13 -6.68 8.88 -12.45
C ALA A 13 -5.16 8.69 -12.43
N ASN A 14 -4.64 8.02 -13.46
CA ASN A 14 -3.29 8.23 -14.00
C ASN A 14 -2.15 8.40 -13.00
N PHE A 15 -1.50 7.32 -12.54
CA PHE A 15 -0.31 7.38 -11.69
C PHE A 15 -0.52 8.15 -10.37
N GLU A 16 -1.69 8.01 -9.75
CA GLU A 16 -2.05 8.69 -8.49
C GLU A 16 -1.94 7.78 -7.25
N GLY A 17 -1.50 6.53 -7.44
CA GLY A 17 -1.34 5.55 -6.38
C GLY A 17 -2.62 4.77 -6.05
N PRO A 18 -2.54 3.75 -5.18
CA PRO A 18 -3.66 2.84 -4.90
C PRO A 18 -4.82 3.52 -4.18
N ASP A 19 -4.56 4.59 -3.42
CA ASP A 19 -5.59 5.35 -2.71
C ASP A 19 -6.48 6.18 -3.64
N SER A 20 -6.07 6.38 -4.89
CA SER A 20 -6.85 7.07 -5.91
C SER A 20 -7.95 6.19 -6.52
N VAL A 21 -7.88 4.87 -6.30
CA VAL A 21 -8.90 3.93 -6.80
C VAL A 21 -10.10 3.97 -5.87
N GLU A 22 -11.24 4.43 -6.38
CA GLU A 22 -12.49 4.29 -5.67
C GLU A 22 -12.94 2.83 -5.71
N ASN A 23 -12.72 2.09 -4.63
CA ASN A 23 -13.12 0.70 -4.48
C ASN A 23 -14.64 0.55 -4.28
N THR A 24 -15.42 1.44 -4.88
CA THR A 24 -16.88 1.47 -4.77
C THR A 24 -17.52 1.78 -6.12
N ILE A 25 -18.68 1.19 -6.37
CA ILE A 25 -19.53 1.55 -7.51
C ILE A 25 -20.40 2.72 -7.06
N ALA A 26 -20.06 3.96 -7.47
CA ALA A 26 -20.78 5.14 -7.04
C ALA A 26 -22.17 5.24 -7.71
N GLU A 27 -23.22 5.40 -6.91
CA GLU A 27 -24.50 5.89 -7.43
C GLU A 27 -24.39 7.40 -7.69
N GLN A 28 -24.57 7.83 -8.95
CA GLN A 28 -24.66 9.25 -9.28
C GLN A 28 -25.97 9.83 -8.75
N LYS A 29 -25.94 10.42 -7.57
CA LYS A 29 -27.02 11.31 -7.09
C LYS A 29 -26.67 12.74 -7.44
N ALA A 30 -27.55 13.43 -8.15
CA ALA A 30 -27.47 14.87 -8.34
C ALA A 30 -27.59 15.56 -6.96
N GLN A 31 -26.47 15.93 -6.37
CA GLN A 31 -26.40 16.65 -5.10
C GLN A 31 -26.27 18.16 -5.33
N LYS A 32 -26.77 18.92 -4.38
CA LYS A 32 -26.56 20.37 -4.32
C LYS A 32 -25.05 20.61 -4.08
N LYS A 33 -24.43 21.41 -4.94
CA LYS A 33 -22.99 21.72 -4.92
C LYS A 33 -22.53 22.11 -3.51
N SER A 34 -21.58 21.36 -3.00
CA SER A 34 -20.99 21.61 -1.68
C SER A 34 -19.92 22.72 -1.77
N TRP A 35 -19.57 23.33 -0.64
CA TRP A 35 -18.48 24.33 -0.59
C TRP A 35 -17.11 23.70 -0.99
N ARG A 36 -16.91 22.39 -0.77
CA ARG A 36 -15.71 21.65 -1.20
C ARG A 36 -15.62 21.54 -2.71
N GLU A 37 -16.74 21.29 -3.40
CA GLU A 37 -16.79 21.28 -4.87
C GLU A 37 -16.46 22.67 -5.43
N SER A 38 -16.85 23.74 -4.75
CA SER A 38 -16.46 25.09 -5.15
C SER A 38 -14.96 25.32 -5.02
N LEU A 39 -14.32 24.84 -3.95
CA LEU A 39 -12.85 24.89 -3.80
C LEU A 39 -12.14 24.03 -4.85
N ALA A 40 -12.68 22.85 -5.17
CA ALA A 40 -12.11 21.98 -6.19
C ALA A 40 -12.16 22.64 -7.59
N GLU A 41 -13.20 23.38 -7.91
CA GLU A 41 -13.24 24.19 -9.15
C GLU A 41 -12.19 25.30 -9.16
N ASP A 42 -11.85 25.86 -7.98
CA ASP A 42 -10.74 26.80 -7.84
C ASP A 42 -9.37 26.09 -7.84
N GLY A 43 -9.37 24.75 -7.98
CA GLY A 43 -8.17 23.91 -8.06
C GLY A 43 -7.58 23.52 -6.72
N PHE A 44 -8.30 23.74 -5.62
CA PHE A 44 -7.88 23.32 -4.29
C PHE A 44 -8.76 22.18 -3.79
N THR A 45 -8.15 21.02 -3.51
CA THR A 45 -8.84 19.85 -2.94
C THR A 45 -8.24 19.52 -1.59
N PHE A 46 -9.06 19.04 -0.67
CA PHE A 46 -8.58 18.45 0.57
C PHE A 46 -9.56 17.41 1.10
N GLY A 47 -9.04 16.47 1.87
CA GLY A 47 -9.77 15.47 2.61
C GLY A 47 -9.15 15.26 3.97
N ALA A 48 -9.94 14.76 4.89
CA ALA A 48 -9.49 14.29 6.18
C ALA A 48 -10.20 12.99 6.53
N ASP A 49 -9.48 12.06 7.11
CA ASP A 49 -10.06 10.86 7.66
C ASP A 49 -9.37 10.44 8.96
N TYR A 50 -10.08 9.60 9.69
CA TYR A 50 -9.56 8.95 10.88
C TYR A 50 -9.91 7.46 10.82
N PHE A 51 -8.89 6.64 10.95
CA PHE A 51 -9.02 5.19 11.05
C PHE A 51 -8.76 4.73 12.48
N ALA A 52 -9.46 3.67 12.88
CA ALA A 52 -9.16 2.88 14.05
C ALA A 52 -9.10 1.41 13.63
N LEU A 53 -8.06 0.69 14.04
CA LEU A 53 -7.93 -0.75 13.85
C LEU A 53 -7.66 -1.43 15.19
N GLY A 54 -8.41 -2.48 15.49
CA GLY A 54 -8.12 -3.41 16.57
C GLY A 54 -7.93 -4.81 16.00
N LEU A 55 -6.91 -5.50 16.50
CA LEU A 55 -6.56 -6.89 16.17
C LEU A 55 -6.53 -7.73 17.46
N THR A 56 -6.89 -9.01 17.35
CA THR A 56 -6.74 -9.99 18.42
C THR A 56 -6.38 -11.37 17.87
N SER A 57 -5.57 -12.11 18.60
CA SER A 57 -5.26 -13.52 18.34
C SER A 57 -5.22 -14.30 19.65
N GLY A 58 -5.70 -15.55 19.64
CA GLY A 58 -5.50 -16.48 20.75
C GLY A 58 -4.17 -17.25 20.69
N ASP A 59 -3.36 -17.02 19.65
CA ASP A 59 -2.24 -17.87 19.26
C ASP A 59 -0.90 -17.11 19.38
N GLY A 60 -0.69 -16.37 20.49
CA GLY A 60 0.57 -15.67 20.76
C GLY A 60 1.73 -16.66 21.01
N VAL A 61 2.95 -16.29 20.65
CA VAL A 61 4.18 -17.09 20.82
C VAL A 61 4.39 -17.54 22.28
N GLY A 62 3.96 -16.72 23.25
CA GLY A 62 3.99 -17.05 24.67
C GLY A 62 2.88 -18.00 25.15
N GLY A 63 1.95 -18.39 24.26
CA GLY A 63 0.77 -19.22 24.59
C GLY A 63 -0.40 -18.44 25.15
N ASP A 64 -0.31 -17.12 25.25
CA ASP A 64 -1.36 -16.24 25.71
C ASP A 64 -2.04 -15.52 24.52
N SER A 65 -3.24 -14.95 24.75
CA SER A 65 -3.88 -14.09 23.78
C SER A 65 -3.08 -12.78 23.64
N VAL A 66 -2.99 -12.30 22.41
CA VAL A 66 -2.34 -11.03 22.06
C VAL A 66 -3.32 -10.09 21.37
N ASP A 67 -3.23 -8.82 21.70
CA ASP A 67 -4.09 -7.77 21.17
C ASP A 67 -3.23 -6.58 20.71
N ALA A 68 -3.66 -5.92 19.64
CA ALA A 68 -3.05 -4.68 19.17
C ALA A 68 -4.11 -3.71 18.69
N SER A 69 -3.87 -2.42 18.90
CA SER A 69 -4.81 -1.42 18.41
C SER A 69 -4.14 -0.07 18.17
N SER A 70 -4.56 0.61 17.10
CA SER A 70 -4.08 1.97 16.81
C SER A 70 -5.10 2.81 16.07
N GLY A 71 -4.85 4.13 16.07
CA GLY A 71 -5.56 5.12 15.29
C GLY A 71 -4.64 5.86 14.34
N VAL A 72 -5.17 6.23 13.17
CA VAL A 72 -4.47 7.02 12.16
C VAL A 72 -5.35 8.18 11.73
N ALA A 73 -4.90 9.40 12.02
CA ALA A 73 -5.51 10.61 11.49
C ALA A 73 -4.75 11.06 10.24
N ARG A 74 -5.45 11.33 9.13
CA ARG A 74 -4.85 11.81 7.90
C ARG A 74 -5.48 13.12 7.46
N LEU A 75 -4.66 14.03 6.96
CA LEU A 75 -5.07 15.24 6.28
C LEU A 75 -4.29 15.35 4.97
N TYR A 76 -4.99 15.43 3.85
CA TYR A 76 -4.39 15.36 2.53
C TYR A 76 -5.08 16.27 1.53
N GLY A 77 -4.37 16.63 0.47
CA GLY A 77 -4.95 17.46 -0.56
C GLY A 77 -4.01 17.80 -1.69
N SER A 78 -4.52 18.59 -2.62
CA SER A 78 -3.74 19.14 -3.72
C SER A 78 -4.15 20.55 -4.08
N TRP A 79 -3.21 21.30 -4.63
CA TRP A 79 -3.45 22.63 -5.16
C TRP A 79 -2.95 22.71 -6.60
N HIS A 80 -3.87 22.80 -7.53
CA HIS A 80 -3.59 23.00 -8.96
C HIS A 80 -3.16 24.44 -9.20
N LEU A 81 -1.85 24.65 -9.42
CA LEU A 81 -1.26 25.98 -9.58
C LEU A 81 -1.10 26.37 -11.04
N PHE A 82 -0.86 25.41 -11.94
CA PHE A 82 -0.66 25.64 -13.36
C PHE A 82 -1.53 24.74 -14.22
N GLY A 83 -1.91 25.23 -15.40
CA GLY A 83 -2.63 24.46 -16.40
C GLY A 83 -4.04 24.03 -15.98
N LYS A 84 -4.73 24.80 -15.13
CA LYS A 84 -6.10 24.51 -14.73
C LYS A 84 -6.99 24.31 -15.94
N GLY A 85 -7.79 23.24 -15.93
CA GLY A 85 -8.69 22.89 -17.02
C GLY A 85 -8.00 22.31 -18.27
N THR A 86 -6.70 22.05 -18.20
CA THR A 86 -5.95 21.34 -19.24
C THR A 86 -5.46 19.99 -18.73
N GLN A 87 -5.08 19.09 -19.65
CA GLN A 87 -4.47 17.81 -19.30
C GLN A 87 -2.99 17.92 -18.89
N ASN A 88 -2.34 19.07 -19.16
CA ASN A 88 -0.97 19.38 -18.77
C ASN A 88 -0.99 20.31 -17.56
N SER A 89 -1.16 19.76 -16.38
CA SER A 89 -1.34 20.52 -15.14
C SER A 89 -0.22 20.28 -14.14
N GLY A 90 0.08 21.31 -13.34
CA GLY A 90 1.04 21.24 -12.26
C GLY A 90 0.36 21.50 -10.90
N SER A 91 0.62 20.65 -9.93
CA SER A 91 -0.01 20.67 -8.62
C SER A 91 0.98 20.47 -7.51
N LEU A 92 0.80 21.21 -6.41
CA LEU A 92 1.38 20.86 -5.12
C LEU A 92 0.47 19.80 -4.46
N VAL A 93 1.04 18.67 -4.07
CA VAL A 93 0.34 17.58 -3.36
C VAL A 93 0.90 17.47 -1.96
N TRP A 94 0.04 17.22 -0.98
CA TRP A 94 0.44 17.07 0.41
C TRP A 94 -0.42 16.05 1.13
N LYS A 95 0.21 15.27 2.04
CA LYS A 95 -0.46 14.35 2.96
C LYS A 95 0.35 14.28 4.26
N VAL A 96 -0.33 14.50 5.36
CA VAL A 96 0.22 14.37 6.70
C VAL A 96 -0.61 13.38 7.49
N GLU A 97 0.04 12.61 8.33
CA GLU A 97 -0.57 11.58 9.15
C GLU A 97 -0.12 11.73 10.61
N HIS A 98 -0.97 11.28 11.52
CA HIS A 98 -0.59 11.04 12.90
C HIS A 98 -1.06 9.63 13.28
N ARG A 99 -0.10 8.78 13.60
CA ARG A 99 -0.31 7.37 13.96
C ARG A 99 -0.01 7.18 15.44
N HIS A 100 -0.92 6.50 16.15
CA HIS A 100 -0.79 6.28 17.58
C HIS A 100 -1.41 4.96 18.00
N ALA A 101 -0.74 4.21 18.86
CA ALA A 101 -1.32 3.02 19.50
C ALA A 101 -2.33 3.44 20.59
N TYR A 102 -3.35 2.60 20.81
CA TYR A 102 -4.27 2.75 21.93
C TYR A 102 -3.83 1.92 23.15
N GLY A 103 -2.91 0.99 22.97
CA GLY A 103 -2.35 0.12 23.98
C GLY A 103 -0.85 -0.01 23.81
N ASP A 104 -0.27 -1.04 24.38
CA ASP A 104 1.18 -1.26 24.39
C ASP A 104 1.73 -1.79 23.05
N THR A 105 0.87 -2.39 22.21
CA THR A 105 1.25 -2.98 20.91
C THR A 105 0.43 -2.36 19.80
N SER A 106 1.11 -1.91 18.74
CA SER A 106 0.48 -1.46 17.51
C SER A 106 0.24 -2.62 16.53
N PRO A 107 -0.77 -2.54 15.64
CA PRO A 107 -0.98 -3.55 14.61
C PRO A 107 0.21 -3.79 13.67
N LYS A 108 1.09 -2.80 13.47
CA LYS A 108 2.34 -2.95 12.71
C LYS A 108 3.28 -3.94 13.40
N GLU A 109 3.34 -3.93 14.72
CA GLU A 109 4.23 -4.77 15.54
C GLU A 109 3.65 -6.15 15.84
N PHE A 110 2.34 -6.32 15.70
CA PHE A 110 1.57 -7.49 16.10
C PHE A 110 2.04 -8.80 15.46
N GLY A 111 2.55 -8.78 14.25
CA GLY A 111 2.94 -9.98 13.50
C GLY A 111 4.30 -10.57 13.91
N PHE A 112 5.25 -9.74 14.30
CA PHE A 112 6.67 -10.03 14.16
C PHE A 112 7.29 -10.86 15.32
N ILE A 113 8.28 -10.38 16.02
CA ILE A 113 9.10 -11.16 16.98
C ILE A 113 8.84 -10.68 18.41
N GLY A 114 8.46 -11.58 19.30
CA GLY A 114 8.29 -11.30 20.72
C GLY A 114 7.21 -12.18 21.37
N SER A 115 7.19 -12.23 22.72
CA SER A 115 6.19 -12.98 23.47
C SER A 115 4.76 -12.49 23.29
N ASP A 116 4.62 -11.21 22.93
CA ASP A 116 3.34 -10.54 22.78
C ASP A 116 2.89 -10.46 21.29
N GLN A 117 3.43 -11.36 20.46
CA GLN A 117 3.22 -11.42 19.02
C GLN A 117 2.95 -12.85 18.57
N ILE A 118 2.58 -13.02 17.30
CA ILE A 118 2.21 -14.35 16.75
C ILE A 118 3.34 -15.08 16.03
N GLY A 119 4.53 -14.47 15.94
CA GLY A 119 5.73 -15.08 15.31
C GLY A 119 5.67 -15.16 13.78
N TYR A 120 4.87 -14.33 13.15
CA TYR A 120 4.76 -14.22 11.70
C TYR A 120 5.84 -13.31 11.12
N VAL A 121 6.68 -13.82 10.22
CA VAL A 121 7.58 -12.97 9.42
C VAL A 121 6.75 -12.27 8.34
N GLY A 122 6.31 -11.07 8.65
CA GLY A 122 5.42 -10.26 7.80
C GLY A 122 4.78 -9.15 8.61
N LEU A 123 4.07 -8.27 7.94
CA LEU A 123 3.39 -7.13 8.55
C LEU A 123 1.88 -7.28 8.37
N ILE A 124 1.16 -7.52 9.47
CA ILE A 124 -0.30 -7.72 9.48
C ILE A 124 -1.04 -6.46 9.04
N ALA A 125 -0.59 -5.29 9.51
CA ALA A 125 -1.19 -4.01 9.17
C ALA A 125 -0.15 -2.87 9.32
N PRO A 126 0.83 -2.74 8.40
CA PRO A 126 1.97 -1.84 8.54
C PRO A 126 1.60 -0.36 8.68
N ALA A 127 0.51 0.06 8.06
CA ALA A 127 0.05 1.44 8.14
C ALA A 127 -0.51 1.83 9.52
N PHE A 128 -0.83 0.84 10.37
CA PHE A 128 -1.41 1.05 11.70
C PHE A 128 -0.34 0.89 12.78
N SER A 129 0.48 1.92 12.95
CA SER A 129 1.66 1.96 13.84
C SER A 129 1.48 2.96 14.99
N ASP A 130 2.52 3.10 15.82
CA ASP A 130 2.67 4.13 16.87
C ASP A 130 3.78 5.13 16.51
N GLN A 131 3.99 5.41 15.22
CA GLN A 131 5.12 6.22 14.75
C GLN A 131 4.92 7.74 14.82
N GLY A 132 3.80 8.22 15.37
CA GLY A 132 3.56 9.64 15.60
C GLY A 132 3.23 10.44 14.33
N PHE A 133 3.65 11.71 14.32
CA PHE A 133 3.41 12.63 13.20
C PHE A 133 4.35 12.30 12.03
N ARG A 134 3.79 12.30 10.82
CA ARG A 134 4.51 11.95 9.59
C ARG A 134 4.06 12.82 8.42
N VAL A 135 4.98 13.12 7.52
CA VAL A 135 4.67 13.72 6.21
C VAL A 135 4.91 12.64 5.16
N THR A 136 3.84 12.11 4.59
CA THR A 136 3.94 11.03 3.60
C THR A 136 3.92 11.56 2.17
N ASP A 137 3.36 12.75 1.93
CA ASP A 137 3.49 13.46 0.67
C ASP A 137 3.72 14.97 0.91
N LEU A 138 4.69 15.54 0.23
CA LEU A 138 4.88 16.97 0.01
C LEU A 138 5.67 17.15 -1.28
N ASN A 139 4.99 17.17 -2.41
CA ASN A 139 5.65 17.09 -3.70
C ASN A 139 4.98 17.96 -4.76
N TRP A 140 5.74 18.22 -5.81
CA TRP A 140 5.25 18.78 -7.05
C TRP A 140 4.92 17.67 -8.03
N LYS A 141 3.67 17.64 -8.50
CA LYS A 141 3.17 16.69 -9.50
C LYS A 141 2.87 17.43 -10.79
N GLN A 142 3.55 17.05 -11.87
CA GLN A 142 3.40 17.61 -13.19
C GLN A 142 2.85 16.59 -14.18
N LYS A 143 1.63 16.82 -14.69
CA LYS A 143 1.09 16.07 -15.83
C LYS A 143 1.61 16.68 -17.14
N ILE A 144 2.01 15.83 -18.08
CA ILE A 144 2.64 16.19 -19.35
C ILE A 144 2.05 15.38 -20.50
N ASN A 145 2.32 15.80 -21.72
CA ASN A 145 1.92 15.09 -22.96
C ASN A 145 0.40 14.78 -23.01
N ASP A 146 -0.39 15.80 -22.75
CA ASP A 146 -1.86 15.69 -22.72
C ASP A 146 -2.36 14.64 -21.71
N GLY A 147 -1.74 14.61 -20.53
CA GLY A 147 -2.07 13.72 -19.43
C GLY A 147 -1.53 12.29 -19.58
N LYS A 148 -0.78 11.99 -20.64
CA LYS A 148 -0.20 10.65 -20.85
C LYS A 148 1.01 10.37 -19.98
N GLY A 149 1.61 11.39 -19.38
CA GLY A 149 2.75 11.26 -18.50
C GLY A 149 2.59 12.09 -17.24
N THR A 150 3.29 11.68 -16.20
CA THR A 150 3.34 12.37 -14.90
C THR A 150 4.78 12.33 -14.40
N ILE A 151 5.24 13.45 -13.84
CA ILE A 151 6.50 13.55 -13.11
C ILE A 151 6.17 14.05 -11.72
N VAL A 152 6.73 13.41 -10.70
CA VAL A 152 6.56 13.79 -9.29
C VAL A 152 7.94 14.00 -8.68
N VAL A 153 8.14 15.12 -8.00
CA VAL A 153 9.39 15.46 -7.33
C VAL A 153 9.13 16.05 -5.95
N GLY A 154 9.85 15.58 -4.97
CA GLY A 154 9.74 15.99 -3.57
C GLY A 154 9.49 14.80 -2.66
N TRP A 155 8.87 15.06 -1.53
CA TRP A 155 8.53 14.05 -0.54
C TRP A 155 7.36 13.20 -1.02
N GLN A 156 7.54 11.88 -1.13
CA GLN A 156 6.49 10.96 -1.58
C GLN A 156 6.67 9.55 -1.03
N ASP A 157 5.58 8.87 -0.83
CA ASP A 157 5.53 7.44 -0.55
C ASP A 157 5.79 6.66 -1.85
N VAL A 158 6.77 5.76 -1.84
CA VAL A 158 7.13 4.95 -3.02
C VAL A 158 6.03 3.98 -3.43
N THR A 159 5.16 3.59 -2.49
CA THR A 159 4.00 2.72 -2.77
C THR A 159 2.94 3.42 -3.63
N ASN A 160 3.04 4.74 -3.83
CA ASN A 160 2.18 5.47 -4.76
C ASN A 160 2.54 5.21 -6.23
N TYR A 161 3.73 4.69 -6.55
CA TYR A 161 4.15 4.49 -7.93
C TYR A 161 4.78 3.13 -8.25
N ALA A 162 5.27 2.39 -7.26
CA ALA A 162 5.93 1.09 -7.46
C ALA A 162 4.95 -0.06 -7.20
N ASP A 163 4.85 -1.00 -8.15
CA ASP A 163 4.06 -2.25 -8.03
C ASP A 163 2.63 -2.04 -7.54
N VAL A 164 1.93 -1.07 -8.11
CA VAL A 164 0.60 -0.62 -7.68
C VAL A 164 -0.52 -1.43 -8.32
N TYR A 165 -1.53 -1.83 -7.53
CA TYR A 165 -2.81 -2.36 -8.02
C TYR A 165 -3.98 -1.92 -7.11
N ALA A 166 -5.21 -2.14 -7.57
CA ALA A 166 -6.40 -1.56 -6.95
C ALA A 166 -6.66 -1.96 -5.48
N LEU A 167 -6.21 -3.14 -5.03
CA LEU A 167 -6.45 -3.63 -3.67
C LEU A 167 -5.22 -3.47 -2.75
N ALA A 168 -4.16 -2.79 -3.22
CA ALA A 168 -2.92 -2.59 -2.44
C ALA A 168 -3.11 -1.63 -1.25
N SER A 169 -4.12 -0.77 -1.28
CA SER A 169 -4.33 0.23 -0.23
C SER A 169 -4.72 -0.41 1.11
N PRO A 170 -3.94 -0.24 2.18
CA PRO A 170 -4.27 -0.74 3.52
C PRO A 170 -5.47 -0.02 4.14
N TRP A 171 -5.92 1.07 3.52
CA TRP A 171 -7.03 1.89 3.99
C TRP A 171 -8.39 1.36 3.55
N SER A 172 -8.47 0.69 2.38
CA SER A 172 -9.71 0.21 1.78
C SER A 172 -9.64 -1.23 1.27
N GLY A 173 -8.44 -1.78 1.10
CA GLY A 173 -8.15 -3.13 0.65
C GLY A 173 -7.65 -4.05 1.78
N PHE A 174 -6.77 -4.96 1.42
CA PHE A 174 -6.08 -5.85 2.34
C PHE A 174 -5.20 -5.05 3.32
N THR A 175 -5.09 -5.54 4.55
CA THR A 175 -4.22 -4.92 5.56
C THR A 175 -2.83 -5.55 5.59
N ASN A 176 -2.71 -6.84 5.26
CA ASN A 176 -1.45 -7.57 5.29
C ASN A 176 -0.55 -7.19 4.11
N LEU A 177 0.74 -6.93 4.41
CA LEU A 177 1.75 -6.56 3.40
C LEU A 177 1.92 -7.62 2.30
N ALA A 178 1.67 -8.89 2.59
CA ALA A 178 1.72 -9.97 1.60
C ALA A 178 0.80 -9.74 0.38
N PHE A 179 -0.23 -8.90 0.54
CA PHE A 179 -1.21 -8.55 -0.50
C PHE A 179 -1.09 -7.08 -0.95
N SER A 180 -0.08 -6.35 -0.48
CA SER A 180 0.18 -4.96 -0.84
C SER A 180 1.38 -4.84 -1.79
N THR A 181 1.91 -3.63 -1.97
CA THR A 181 3.10 -3.34 -2.80
C THR A 181 4.25 -4.28 -2.46
N GLY A 182 4.87 -4.84 -3.48
CA GLY A 182 6.01 -5.75 -3.35
C GLY A 182 5.68 -7.13 -2.78
N SER A 183 4.47 -7.36 -2.26
CA SER A 183 4.04 -8.65 -1.67
C SER A 183 5.02 -9.22 -0.62
N GLY A 184 5.74 -8.35 0.09
CA GLY A 184 6.78 -8.71 1.06
C GLY A 184 8.14 -9.12 0.45
N ALA A 185 8.23 -9.30 -0.87
CA ALA A 185 9.46 -9.60 -1.61
C ALA A 185 10.00 -8.36 -2.35
N MET A 186 9.90 -7.19 -1.71
CA MET A 186 10.49 -5.93 -2.12
C MET A 186 10.89 -5.16 -0.86
N GLY A 187 12.13 -4.70 -0.81
CA GLY A 187 12.55 -3.72 0.18
C GLY A 187 11.85 -2.39 -0.09
N LEU A 188 11.31 -1.77 0.92
CA LEU A 188 10.61 -0.48 0.79
C LEU A 188 11.23 0.56 1.71
N PRO A 189 11.50 1.79 1.24
CA PRO A 189 11.82 2.93 2.10
C PRO A 189 10.68 3.21 3.08
N ASP A 190 10.89 4.18 3.96
CA ASP A 190 9.82 4.64 4.86
C ASP A 190 8.63 5.25 4.07
N ASP A 191 7.49 5.42 4.73
CA ASP A 191 6.19 5.85 4.16
C ASP A 191 6.20 7.26 3.51
N GLY A 192 7.30 7.95 3.52
CA GLY A 192 7.51 9.23 2.85
C GLY A 192 8.98 9.60 2.88
N VAL A 193 9.57 9.77 1.69
CA VAL A 193 11.00 10.08 1.51
C VAL A 193 11.18 11.04 0.34
N LEU A 194 12.35 11.69 0.27
CA LEU A 194 12.67 12.52 -0.88
C LEU A 194 12.87 11.63 -2.11
N ALA A 195 12.11 11.91 -3.17
CA ALA A 195 12.14 11.08 -4.38
C ALA A 195 11.81 11.87 -5.65
N LEU A 196 12.18 11.27 -6.77
CA LEU A 196 11.78 11.63 -8.12
C LEU A 196 11.18 10.40 -8.78
N SER A 197 9.93 10.49 -9.20
CA SER A 197 9.27 9.44 -9.97
C SER A 197 8.64 9.98 -11.25
N ALA A 198 8.52 9.13 -12.25
CA ALA A 198 7.87 9.46 -13.50
C ALA A 198 7.16 8.24 -14.09
N GLY A 199 5.98 8.46 -14.65
CA GLY A 199 5.23 7.47 -15.40
C GLY A 199 4.81 8.02 -16.76
N HIS A 200 4.73 7.16 -17.79
CA HIS A 200 4.30 7.56 -19.11
C HIS A 200 3.66 6.40 -19.88
N MET A 201 2.54 6.69 -20.55
CA MET A 201 1.91 5.74 -21.48
C MET A 201 2.75 5.63 -22.77
N LEU A 202 3.05 4.41 -23.16
CA LEU A 202 3.71 4.06 -24.41
C LEU A 202 2.65 3.56 -25.43
N GLY A 203 1.98 4.51 -26.06
CA GLY A 203 0.80 4.23 -26.88
C GLY A 203 -0.49 4.19 -26.05
N GLU A 204 -1.39 3.25 -26.34
CA GLU A 204 -2.70 3.16 -25.69
C GLU A 204 -2.73 2.16 -24.53
N ASN A 205 -1.91 1.11 -24.59
CA ASN A 205 -2.01 -0.05 -23.70
C ASN A 205 -0.72 -0.36 -22.92
N PHE A 206 0.41 0.21 -23.28
CA PHE A 206 1.65 -0.03 -22.55
C PHE A 206 2.07 1.21 -21.78
N TYR A 207 2.80 1.00 -20.69
CA TYR A 207 3.33 2.10 -19.90
C TYR A 207 4.68 1.75 -19.27
N VAL A 208 5.38 2.76 -18.88
CA VAL A 208 6.60 2.68 -18.06
C VAL A 208 6.44 3.60 -16.85
N VAL A 209 6.85 3.11 -15.69
CA VAL A 209 6.99 3.89 -14.46
C VAL A 209 8.39 3.65 -13.90
N GLY A 210 8.99 4.66 -13.34
CA GLY A 210 10.27 4.52 -12.66
C GLY A 210 10.47 5.61 -11.62
N GLY A 211 11.32 5.34 -10.66
CA GLY A 211 11.63 6.27 -9.60
C GLY A 211 13.00 6.03 -8.97
N ILE A 212 13.49 7.07 -8.35
CA ILE A 212 14.63 7.05 -7.44
C ILE A 212 14.19 7.75 -6.15
N ALA A 213 14.42 7.12 -5.02
CA ALA A 213 14.03 7.59 -3.71
C ALA A 213 15.19 7.44 -2.72
N ASP A 214 15.22 8.26 -1.71
CA ASP A 214 16.15 8.13 -0.60
C ASP A 214 15.82 6.83 0.18
N ALA A 215 16.79 5.94 0.28
CA ALA A 215 16.63 4.66 1.00
C ALA A 215 16.56 4.85 2.52
N ASN A 216 17.16 5.93 3.05
CA ASN A 216 17.37 6.18 4.47
C ASN A 216 16.54 7.33 5.04
N GLY A 217 15.73 8.01 4.21
CA GLY A 217 14.83 9.06 4.65
C GLY A 217 13.78 8.55 5.64
N GLN A 218 13.31 9.45 6.51
CA GLN A 218 12.29 9.15 7.51
C GLN A 218 11.14 10.16 7.40
N SER A 219 9.91 9.67 7.35
CA SER A 219 8.72 10.49 7.16
C SER A 219 8.33 11.35 8.36
N ASP A 220 8.92 11.12 9.53
CA ASP A 220 8.80 11.93 10.74
C ASP A 220 9.85 13.06 10.83
N ASP A 221 10.93 13.00 10.03
CA ASP A 221 11.95 14.05 9.93
C ASP A 221 12.29 14.44 8.48
N ILE A 222 11.42 15.26 7.89
CA ILE A 222 11.59 15.72 6.49
C ILE A 222 12.81 16.62 6.30
N PHE A 223 13.35 17.24 7.34
CA PHE A 223 14.51 18.13 7.22
C PHE A 223 15.81 17.34 7.18
N ASP A 224 15.91 16.23 7.90
CA ASP A 224 17.04 15.29 7.82
C ASP A 224 17.11 14.60 6.45
N GLY A 225 16.00 14.45 5.75
CA GLY A 225 15.91 13.82 4.44
C GLY A 225 16.75 14.48 3.34
N PHE A 226 17.12 15.75 3.48
CA PHE A 226 18.08 16.35 2.55
C PHE A 226 19.52 15.89 2.83
N ASP A 227 19.84 15.66 4.09
CA ASP A 227 21.17 15.16 4.49
C ASP A 227 21.31 13.68 4.16
N THR A 228 20.27 12.87 4.33
CA THR A 228 20.24 11.45 3.96
C THR A 228 20.27 11.25 2.44
N ALA A 229 19.53 12.07 1.68
CA ALA A 229 19.45 11.95 0.22
C ALA A 229 20.70 12.48 -0.52
N PHE A 230 21.43 13.45 0.06
CA PHE A 230 22.55 14.13 -0.62
C PHE A 230 23.86 14.13 0.17
N GLY A 231 23.89 13.53 1.34
CA GLY A 231 25.08 13.38 2.18
C GLY A 231 26.12 12.41 1.60
N SER A 232 27.21 12.22 2.36
CA SER A 232 28.31 11.33 1.95
C SER A 232 27.91 9.84 1.91
N ASP A 233 26.92 9.48 2.69
CA ASP A 233 26.45 8.09 2.90
C ASP A 233 25.05 7.88 2.27
N ALA A 234 24.74 8.71 1.25
CA ALA A 234 23.47 8.64 0.54
C ALA A 234 23.28 7.26 -0.13
N SER A 235 22.16 6.66 0.11
CA SER A 235 21.74 5.39 -0.47
C SER A 235 20.37 5.52 -1.10
N TYR A 236 20.09 4.78 -2.16
CA TYR A 236 18.90 4.99 -2.96
C TYR A 236 18.12 3.68 -3.18
N PHE A 237 16.81 3.82 -3.16
CA PHE A 237 15.88 2.86 -3.69
C PHE A 237 15.52 3.27 -5.13
N THR A 238 15.66 2.35 -6.07
CA THR A 238 15.35 2.60 -7.48
C THR A 238 14.37 1.58 -8.01
N THR A 239 13.45 2.02 -8.86
CA THR A 239 12.48 1.12 -9.52
C THR A 239 12.35 1.40 -11.00
N LEU A 240 12.06 0.35 -11.76
CA LEU A 240 11.62 0.42 -13.15
C LEU A 240 10.49 -0.59 -13.36
N GLU A 241 9.32 -0.10 -13.70
CA GLU A 241 8.14 -0.91 -13.99
C GLU A 241 7.76 -0.80 -15.47
N LEU A 242 7.48 -1.92 -16.08
CA LEU A 242 6.94 -2.04 -17.43
C LEU A 242 5.60 -2.75 -17.34
N GLY A 243 4.56 -2.13 -17.88
CA GLY A 243 3.22 -2.66 -17.76
C GLY A 243 2.38 -2.58 -19.03
N TRP A 244 1.36 -3.44 -19.05
CA TRP A 244 0.25 -3.39 -19.97
C TRP A 244 -1.03 -3.07 -19.20
N THR A 245 -1.90 -2.28 -19.81
CA THR A 245 -3.23 -1.98 -19.27
C THR A 245 -4.27 -1.94 -20.37
N ALA A 246 -5.52 -2.23 -20.05
CA ALA A 246 -6.62 -2.14 -21.00
C ALA A 246 -6.86 -0.69 -21.48
N SER A 247 -6.63 0.28 -20.60
CA SER A 247 -6.62 1.72 -20.90
C SER A 247 -5.85 2.47 -19.81
N GLN A 248 -5.47 3.70 -20.03
CA GLN A 248 -4.82 4.54 -19.02
C GLN A 248 -5.68 4.70 -17.74
N GLU A 249 -6.99 4.74 -17.88
CA GLU A 249 -7.93 4.85 -16.76
C GLU A 249 -8.00 3.56 -15.93
N GLN A 250 -7.62 2.42 -16.50
CA GLN A 250 -7.66 1.10 -15.88
C GLN A 250 -6.28 0.60 -15.41
N ILE A 251 -5.30 1.50 -15.30
CA ILE A 251 -3.91 1.16 -15.03
C ILE A 251 -3.70 0.37 -13.73
N TYR A 252 -4.64 0.45 -12.77
CA TYR A 252 -4.58 -0.27 -11.51
C TYR A 252 -5.57 -1.43 -11.40
N THR A 253 -6.49 -1.59 -12.36
CA THR A 253 -7.55 -2.59 -12.31
C THR A 253 -7.39 -3.68 -13.36
N ASP A 254 -7.17 -3.29 -14.63
CA ASP A 254 -6.98 -4.19 -15.75
C ASP A 254 -5.55 -4.06 -16.27
N ASN A 255 -4.65 -4.73 -15.58
CA ASN A 255 -3.22 -4.46 -15.65
C ASN A 255 -2.40 -5.75 -15.54
N PHE A 256 -1.27 -5.76 -16.23
CA PHE A 256 -0.16 -6.67 -16.00
C PHE A 256 1.14 -5.88 -16.00
N HIS A 257 1.94 -6.00 -14.96
CA HIS A 257 3.25 -5.35 -14.92
C HIS A 257 4.33 -6.21 -14.29
N VAL A 258 5.56 -5.82 -14.58
CA VAL A 258 6.78 -6.33 -13.95
C VAL A 258 7.57 -5.13 -13.46
N THR A 259 7.95 -5.15 -12.18
CA THR A 259 8.70 -4.11 -11.50
C THR A 259 10.07 -4.66 -11.10
N PHE A 260 11.13 -4.07 -11.62
CA PHE A 260 12.50 -4.28 -11.16
C PHE A 260 12.82 -3.24 -10.10
N TRP A 261 13.49 -3.65 -9.04
CA TRP A 261 13.88 -2.75 -7.96
C TRP A 261 15.29 -3.07 -7.45
N ASP A 262 15.94 -2.05 -6.92
CA ASP A 262 17.23 -2.12 -6.25
C ASP A 262 17.20 -1.18 -5.05
N PHE A 263 17.64 -1.67 -3.90
CA PHE A 263 17.68 -0.96 -2.64
C PHE A 263 19.13 -0.99 -2.14
N GLY A 264 19.74 0.17 -1.97
CA GLY A 264 21.05 0.30 -1.36
C GLY A 264 21.04 0.03 0.15
N ASP A 265 22.14 0.33 0.81
CA ASP A 265 22.27 0.10 2.26
C ASP A 265 21.15 0.80 3.03
N ASP A 266 20.45 0.04 3.87
CA ASP A 266 19.43 0.55 4.78
C ASP A 266 20.03 0.81 6.16
N THR A 267 20.34 2.06 6.45
CA THR A 267 20.93 2.51 7.70
C THR A 267 19.95 3.28 8.58
N ARG A 268 18.66 3.23 8.28
CA ARG A 268 17.61 3.95 9.04
C ARG A 268 17.66 3.60 10.51
N HIS A 269 17.76 4.62 11.35
CA HIS A 269 17.84 4.45 12.81
C HIS A 269 16.55 3.87 13.42
N SER A 270 15.40 4.10 12.77
CA SER A 270 14.11 3.55 13.18
C SER A 270 13.88 2.11 12.73
N ASN A 271 14.73 1.58 11.86
CA ASN A 271 14.67 0.21 11.40
C ASN A 271 15.63 -0.67 12.22
N SER A 272 15.06 -1.51 13.08
CA SER A 272 15.84 -2.49 13.86
C SER A 272 16.44 -3.61 13.00
N LEU A 273 16.10 -3.66 11.74
CA LEU A 273 16.54 -4.63 10.73
C LEU A 273 17.43 -3.94 9.69
N ALA A 274 18.34 -3.04 10.13
CA ALA A 274 19.30 -2.41 9.22
C ALA A 274 19.92 -3.46 8.29
N ALA A 275 19.90 -3.19 6.99
CA ALA A 275 20.19 -4.13 5.92
C ALA A 275 21.36 -3.62 5.05
N GLU A 276 22.12 -4.52 4.47
CA GLU A 276 23.14 -4.19 3.47
C GLU A 276 22.52 -3.85 2.11
N GLY A 277 21.21 -4.07 1.96
CA GLY A 277 20.46 -3.77 0.77
C GLY A 277 19.99 -5.00 0.03
N GLY A 278 19.56 -4.82 -1.21
CA GLY A 278 19.10 -5.92 -2.03
C GLY A 278 18.43 -5.48 -3.31
N SER A 279 18.09 -6.44 -4.14
CA SER A 279 17.41 -6.20 -5.40
C SER A 279 16.40 -7.29 -5.70
N GLY A 280 15.51 -7.04 -6.65
CA GLY A 280 14.55 -8.05 -7.01
C GLY A 280 13.64 -7.68 -8.16
N VAL A 281 12.68 -8.57 -8.38
CA VAL A 281 11.66 -8.42 -9.42
C VAL A 281 10.31 -8.82 -8.86
N ASN A 282 9.32 -7.97 -9.06
CA ASN A 282 7.92 -8.23 -8.73
C ASN A 282 7.08 -8.28 -10.00
N PHE A 283 5.97 -9.00 -9.94
CA PHE A 283 4.98 -9.03 -11.00
C PHE A 283 3.58 -8.94 -10.41
N SER A 284 2.69 -8.34 -11.15
CA SER A 284 1.29 -8.24 -10.77
C SER A 284 0.39 -8.35 -12.00
N TRP A 285 -0.68 -9.11 -11.87
CA TRP A 285 -1.76 -9.18 -12.83
C TRP A 285 -3.10 -9.05 -12.11
N SER A 286 -3.95 -8.18 -12.60
CA SER A 286 -5.34 -8.07 -12.20
C SER A 286 -6.20 -7.73 -13.41
N GLN A 287 -7.44 -8.20 -13.42
CA GLN A 287 -8.38 -7.90 -14.50
C GLN A 287 -9.82 -8.12 -14.03
N PHE A 288 -10.72 -7.20 -14.38
CA PHE A 288 -12.13 -7.45 -14.21
C PHE A 288 -12.63 -8.56 -15.15
N MET A 289 -13.05 -9.68 -14.58
CA MET A 289 -13.68 -10.79 -15.32
C MET A 289 -15.19 -10.58 -15.50
N THR A 290 -15.78 -9.83 -14.59
CA THR A 290 -17.13 -9.33 -14.64
C THR A 290 -17.11 -7.90 -14.12
N ASP A 291 -18.24 -7.21 -14.16
CA ASP A 291 -18.38 -5.85 -13.64
C ASP A 291 -18.09 -5.72 -12.13
N GLN A 292 -18.00 -6.83 -11.43
CA GLN A 292 -17.87 -6.88 -9.97
C GLN A 292 -16.68 -7.71 -9.49
N VAL A 293 -16.17 -8.63 -10.28
CA VAL A 293 -15.14 -9.59 -9.86
C VAL A 293 -13.82 -9.31 -10.53
N MET A 294 -12.81 -8.99 -9.74
CA MET A 294 -11.44 -8.73 -10.18
C MET A 294 -10.49 -9.72 -9.50
N PRO A 295 -10.18 -10.87 -10.11
CA PRO A 295 -9.09 -11.73 -9.67
C PRO A 295 -7.74 -11.04 -9.85
N PHE A 296 -6.76 -11.48 -9.05
CA PHE A 296 -5.38 -11.06 -9.20
C PHE A 296 -4.40 -12.19 -8.90
N VAL A 297 -3.22 -12.08 -9.46
CA VAL A 297 -2.03 -12.87 -9.13
C VAL A 297 -0.86 -11.90 -9.05
N ARG A 298 -0.10 -11.95 -7.97
CA ARG A 298 1.09 -11.12 -7.80
C ARG A 298 2.15 -11.83 -6.98
N GLY A 299 3.37 -11.35 -7.02
CA GLY A 299 4.47 -11.95 -6.26
C GLY A 299 5.81 -11.35 -6.64
N GLY A 300 6.88 -11.91 -6.10
CA GLY A 300 8.23 -11.42 -6.35
C GLY A 300 9.30 -12.39 -5.90
N PHE A 301 10.52 -12.04 -6.32
CA PHE A 301 11.78 -12.67 -5.95
C PHE A 301 12.74 -11.58 -5.53
N SER A 302 13.47 -11.80 -4.45
CA SER A 302 14.48 -10.87 -3.96
C SER A 302 15.79 -11.58 -3.61
N GLU A 303 16.87 -10.83 -3.67
CA GLU A 303 18.20 -11.17 -3.19
C GLU A 303 18.68 -10.06 -2.26
N GLY A 304 19.53 -10.38 -1.28
CA GLY A 304 19.98 -9.47 -0.23
C GLY A 304 19.08 -9.58 1.00
N ASP A 305 19.24 -8.69 1.98
CA ASP A 305 18.66 -8.81 3.31
C ASP A 305 17.58 -7.77 3.64
N VAL A 306 17.19 -6.92 2.67
CA VAL A 306 16.27 -5.80 2.88
C VAL A 306 14.79 -6.19 2.78
N ALA A 307 14.45 -7.25 2.04
CA ALA A 307 13.08 -7.73 1.90
C ALA A 307 12.71 -8.73 3.01
N LEU A 308 11.42 -8.88 3.31
CA LEU A 308 10.95 -9.88 4.27
C LEU A 308 11.01 -11.30 3.72
N TYR A 309 10.80 -11.47 2.42
CA TYR A 309 10.75 -12.76 1.73
C TYR A 309 11.69 -12.79 0.55
N ASP A 310 12.41 -13.90 0.37
CA ASP A 310 13.14 -14.19 -0.87
C ASP A 310 12.18 -14.50 -2.01
N LYS A 311 11.03 -15.11 -1.69
CA LYS A 311 10.00 -15.47 -2.65
C LYS A 311 8.62 -15.26 -2.08
N SER A 312 7.73 -14.74 -2.88
CA SER A 312 6.33 -14.57 -2.52
C SER A 312 5.43 -14.77 -3.72
N ILE A 313 4.29 -15.41 -3.50
CA ILE A 313 3.22 -15.45 -4.48
C ILE A 313 1.87 -15.32 -3.79
N SER A 314 1.06 -14.40 -4.28
CA SER A 314 -0.28 -14.10 -3.80
C SER A 314 -1.30 -14.31 -4.92
N VAL A 315 -2.41 -14.94 -4.58
CA VAL A 315 -3.57 -15.09 -5.46
C VAL A 315 -4.83 -14.68 -4.71
N GLY A 316 -5.74 -14.01 -5.38
CA GLY A 316 -6.98 -13.58 -4.73
C GLY A 316 -7.96 -12.94 -5.67
N MET A 317 -8.96 -12.32 -5.09
CA MET A 317 -9.95 -11.54 -5.84
C MET A 317 -10.57 -10.44 -4.97
N GLY A 318 -10.97 -9.34 -5.63
CA GLY A 318 -11.92 -8.35 -5.12
C GLY A 318 -13.31 -8.60 -5.70
N TYR A 319 -14.33 -8.47 -4.86
CA TYR A 319 -15.73 -8.42 -5.28
C TYR A 319 -16.31 -7.04 -4.92
N PHE A 320 -16.61 -6.23 -5.91
CA PHE A 320 -17.11 -4.88 -5.74
C PHE A 320 -18.64 -4.82 -5.80
N GLY A 321 -19.26 -4.02 -4.95
CA GLY A 321 -20.71 -3.86 -4.92
C GLY A 321 -21.46 -5.00 -4.23
N LEU A 322 -20.82 -5.78 -3.35
CA LEU A 322 -21.47 -6.86 -2.62
C LEU A 322 -22.48 -6.30 -1.60
N GLY A 323 -23.76 -6.55 -1.82
CA GLY A 323 -24.85 -6.08 -0.97
C GLY A 323 -25.22 -4.61 -1.18
N LYS A 324 -24.24 -3.70 -1.31
CA LYS A 324 -24.41 -2.29 -1.68
C LYS A 324 -23.32 -1.89 -2.67
N PRO A 325 -23.58 -0.94 -3.59
CA PRO A 325 -22.59 -0.48 -4.57
C PRO A 325 -21.29 0.02 -3.95
N THR A 326 -21.35 0.53 -2.72
CA THR A 326 -20.20 1.08 -1.98
C THR A 326 -19.43 0.06 -1.16
N ASN A 327 -19.85 -1.20 -1.14
CA ASN A 327 -19.17 -2.24 -0.37
C ASN A 327 -18.23 -3.04 -1.26
N ASN A 328 -17.14 -3.55 -0.69
CA ASN A 328 -16.26 -4.49 -1.36
C ASN A 328 -15.78 -5.59 -0.42
N LEU A 329 -15.55 -6.76 -0.99
CA LEU A 329 -15.00 -7.95 -0.33
C LEU A 329 -13.68 -8.30 -0.99
N GLY A 330 -12.64 -8.57 -0.22
CA GLY A 330 -11.40 -9.17 -0.70
C GLY A 330 -11.16 -10.52 -0.07
N VAL A 331 -10.64 -11.46 -0.85
CA VAL A 331 -10.17 -12.77 -0.38
C VAL A 331 -8.84 -13.07 -1.07
N ALA A 332 -7.82 -13.43 -0.29
CA ALA A 332 -6.50 -13.73 -0.84
C ALA A 332 -5.78 -14.83 -0.06
N LEU A 333 -4.84 -15.48 -0.74
CA LEU A 333 -3.91 -16.47 -0.22
C LEU A 333 -2.50 -16.13 -0.71
N ASN A 334 -1.53 -16.16 0.19
CA ASN A 334 -0.11 -16.00 -0.08
C ASN A 334 0.66 -17.23 0.38
N TRP A 335 1.69 -17.60 -0.37
CA TRP A 335 2.81 -18.42 0.05
C TRP A 335 4.09 -17.58 -0.01
N ALA A 336 4.93 -17.69 1.01
CA ALA A 336 6.20 -16.99 1.07
C ALA A 336 7.31 -17.88 1.65
N GLU A 337 8.52 -17.70 1.15
CA GLU A 337 9.77 -18.17 1.73
C GLU A 337 10.44 -16.97 2.39
N VAL A 338 10.67 -17.05 3.72
CA VAL A 338 11.28 -15.95 4.47
C VAL A 338 12.70 -15.69 3.99
N ASN A 339 13.14 -14.46 4.12
CA ASN A 339 14.47 -14.04 3.66
C ASN A 339 15.57 -14.91 4.25
N GLY A 340 16.44 -15.43 3.35
CA GLY A 340 17.50 -16.37 3.66
C GLY A 340 18.59 -15.78 4.55
N ASP A 341 18.96 -14.55 4.28
CA ASP A 341 20.05 -13.85 4.96
C ASP A 341 19.61 -13.30 6.32
N SER A 342 18.35 -12.82 6.44
CA SER A 342 17.85 -12.17 7.65
C SER A 342 17.14 -13.12 8.61
N PHE A 343 16.38 -14.11 8.13
CA PHE A 343 15.42 -14.83 8.99
C PHE A 343 15.53 -16.36 8.95
N ALA A 344 16.06 -16.95 7.88
CA ALA A 344 15.94 -18.39 7.66
C ALA A 344 16.61 -19.25 8.72
N ALA A 345 17.74 -18.79 9.31
CA ALA A 345 18.44 -19.54 10.35
C ALA A 345 17.60 -19.64 11.62
N ASP A 346 17.02 -18.55 12.06
CA ASP A 346 16.17 -18.48 13.26
C ASP A 346 14.83 -19.19 13.04
N ALA A 347 14.22 -19.02 11.86
CA ALA A 347 13.01 -19.72 11.46
C ALA A 347 13.17 -21.24 11.53
N LYS A 348 14.26 -21.79 10.97
CA LYS A 348 14.58 -23.22 11.08
C LYS A 348 14.81 -23.68 12.51
N ALA A 349 15.41 -22.85 13.35
CA ALA A 349 15.67 -23.18 14.75
C ALA A 349 14.38 -23.17 15.58
N ILE A 350 13.43 -22.30 15.30
CA ILE A 350 12.19 -22.10 16.07
C ILE A 350 11.08 -22.99 15.53
N SER A 351 10.64 -22.79 14.29
CA SER A 351 9.50 -23.51 13.70
C SER A 351 9.88 -24.76 12.90
N GLY A 352 11.15 -24.88 12.51
CA GLY A 352 11.63 -25.93 11.61
C GLY A 352 11.35 -25.67 10.14
N SER A 353 10.74 -24.54 9.75
CA SER A 353 10.39 -24.18 8.38
C SER A 353 10.86 -22.76 8.03
N THR A 354 11.13 -22.52 6.75
CA THR A 354 11.33 -21.18 6.16
C THR A 354 10.15 -20.75 5.33
N GLU A 355 9.14 -21.60 5.18
CA GLU A 355 7.96 -21.32 4.40
C GLU A 355 6.76 -21.05 5.29
N GLN A 356 5.94 -20.09 4.92
CA GLN A 356 4.70 -19.76 5.60
C GLN A 356 3.59 -19.42 4.61
N TRP A 357 2.33 -19.57 5.05
CA TRP A 357 1.15 -19.25 4.27
C TRP A 357 0.30 -18.24 5.01
N THR A 358 -0.26 -17.31 4.26
CA THR A 358 -1.15 -16.29 4.79
C THR A 358 -2.42 -16.24 3.97
N ALA A 359 -3.57 -16.26 4.63
CA ALA A 359 -4.86 -15.97 4.00
C ALA A 359 -5.49 -14.77 4.67
N GLU A 360 -6.17 -13.92 3.90
CA GLU A 360 -6.92 -12.77 4.41
C GLU A 360 -8.28 -12.69 3.72
N ILE A 361 -9.30 -12.39 4.51
CA ILE A 361 -10.62 -12.03 4.04
C ILE A 361 -11.09 -10.78 4.78
N TYR A 362 -11.46 -9.76 4.03
CA TYR A 362 -12.07 -8.56 4.58
C TYR A 362 -13.39 -8.23 3.87
N TYR A 363 -14.29 -7.55 4.57
CA TYR A 363 -15.51 -7.02 3.97
C TYR A 363 -15.70 -5.56 4.37
N ASN A 364 -15.41 -4.63 3.45
CA ASN A 364 -15.58 -3.21 3.67
C ASN A 364 -17.04 -2.80 3.45
N MET A 365 -17.67 -2.29 4.49
CA MET A 365 -19.06 -1.86 4.49
C MET A 365 -19.16 -0.36 4.72
N GLN A 366 -19.86 0.35 3.83
CA GLN A 366 -20.14 1.77 4.01
C GLN A 366 -21.52 2.00 4.63
N PHE A 367 -21.55 2.89 5.63
CA PHE A 367 -22.74 3.34 6.34
C PHE A 367 -22.90 4.86 6.20
N GLY A 368 -23.86 5.28 5.39
CA GLY A 368 -24.00 6.70 5.01
C GLY A 368 -22.83 7.17 4.15
N ASP A 369 -22.58 8.48 4.19
CA ASP A 369 -21.62 9.12 3.28
C ASP A 369 -20.21 9.26 3.89
N HIS A 370 -20.05 8.98 5.20
CA HIS A 370 -18.84 9.35 5.95
C HIS A 370 -18.31 8.27 6.90
N PHE A 371 -18.86 7.06 6.88
CA PHE A 371 -18.46 6.03 7.82
C PHE A 371 -18.33 4.66 7.15
N GLN A 372 -17.23 3.97 7.44
CA GLN A 372 -16.97 2.60 6.98
C GLN A 372 -16.57 1.70 8.15
N VAL A 373 -16.94 0.43 8.06
CA VAL A 373 -16.49 -0.63 8.97
C VAL A 373 -16.05 -1.83 8.15
N THR A 374 -14.89 -2.37 8.47
CA THR A 374 -14.29 -3.50 7.78
C THR A 374 -13.89 -4.57 8.79
N PRO A 375 -14.71 -5.60 9.05
CA PRO A 375 -14.22 -6.82 9.65
C PRO A 375 -13.18 -7.49 8.76
N ASP A 376 -12.16 -8.05 9.39
CA ASP A 376 -11.00 -8.68 8.78
C ASP A 376 -10.66 -9.97 9.52
N ILE A 377 -10.33 -11.02 8.79
CA ILE A 377 -9.87 -12.29 9.35
C ILE A 377 -8.65 -12.72 8.57
N GLN A 378 -7.56 -13.01 9.28
CA GLN A 378 -6.35 -13.55 8.70
C GLN A 378 -6.05 -14.92 9.34
N TYR A 379 -5.51 -15.81 8.52
CA TYR A 379 -5.02 -17.11 8.93
C TYR A 379 -3.59 -17.26 8.46
N ILE A 380 -2.68 -17.45 9.41
CA ILE A 380 -1.26 -17.69 9.15
C ILE A 380 -0.98 -19.15 9.49
N LYS A 381 -0.46 -19.90 8.52
CA LYS A 381 -0.02 -21.27 8.71
C LYS A 381 1.52 -21.31 8.73
N ASP A 382 2.06 -22.07 9.66
CA ASP A 382 3.49 -22.27 9.88
C ASP A 382 4.23 -20.92 10.09
N PRO A 383 3.80 -20.07 11.07
CA PRO A 383 4.47 -18.80 11.33
C PRO A 383 5.94 -19.05 11.70
N ALA A 384 6.88 -18.40 11.01
CA ALA A 384 8.29 -18.77 11.00
C ALA A 384 9.01 -18.64 12.36
N PHE A 385 8.51 -17.76 13.23
CA PHE A 385 9.04 -17.54 14.60
C PHE A 385 8.11 -18.02 15.70
N SER A 386 7.28 -19.03 15.42
CA SER A 386 6.41 -19.68 16.40
C SER A 386 6.55 -21.19 16.36
N ASN A 387 6.33 -21.84 17.52
CA ASN A 387 6.16 -23.29 17.60
C ASN A 387 4.72 -23.73 17.32
N GLU A 388 3.81 -22.79 17.20
CA GLU A 388 2.42 -23.06 16.83
C GLU A 388 2.31 -23.35 15.32
N SER A 389 1.48 -24.30 14.96
CA SER A 389 1.29 -24.68 13.54
C SER A 389 0.48 -23.65 12.76
N SER A 390 -0.23 -22.77 13.44
CA SER A 390 -1.04 -21.71 12.82
C SER A 390 -1.45 -20.66 13.83
N ALA A 391 -1.79 -19.47 13.32
CA ALA A 391 -2.41 -18.41 14.10
C ALA A 391 -3.63 -17.81 13.36
N TRP A 392 -4.69 -17.54 14.12
CA TRP A 392 -5.85 -16.80 13.63
C TRP A 392 -5.83 -15.37 14.15
N VAL A 393 -5.97 -14.41 13.26
CA VAL A 393 -6.07 -12.99 13.60
C VAL A 393 -7.45 -12.48 13.21
N PHE A 394 -8.13 -11.84 14.16
CA PHE A 394 -9.44 -11.21 13.96
C PHE A 394 -9.28 -9.71 14.10
N GLY A 395 -9.73 -8.97 13.10
CA GLY A 395 -9.61 -7.53 13.01
C GLY A 395 -10.92 -6.82 12.79
N ILE A 396 -10.98 -5.59 13.27
CA ILE A 396 -12.02 -4.62 12.91
C ILE A 396 -11.35 -3.28 12.62
N ARG A 397 -11.51 -2.80 11.38
CA ARG A 397 -11.11 -1.46 10.95
C ARG A 397 -12.35 -0.59 10.82
N ALA A 398 -12.33 0.61 11.41
CA ALA A 398 -13.36 1.63 11.24
C ALA A 398 -12.75 2.87 10.62
N ARG A 399 -13.50 3.58 9.78
CA ARG A 399 -13.09 4.85 9.15
C ARG A 399 -14.18 5.88 9.22
N VAL A 400 -13.82 7.09 9.63
CA VAL A 400 -14.65 8.30 9.46
C VAL A 400 -13.92 9.23 8.50
N PHE A 401 -14.61 9.80 7.52
CA PHE A 401 -14.00 10.66 6.51
C PHE A 401 -14.92 11.79 6.05
N ILE A 402 -14.32 12.89 5.54
CA ILE A 402 -15.01 14.07 5.03
C ILE A 402 -14.51 14.44 3.64
#